data_19de9c56454605780e57e4ef046e1845
#
_entry.id   19de9c56454605780e57e4ef046e1845
#
_cell.length_a   1.000
_cell.length_b   1.000
_cell.length_c   1.000
_cell.angle_alpha   90.00
_cell.angle_beta   90.00
_cell.angle_gamma   90.00
#
_symmetry.space_group_name_H-M   'P 1'
#
loop_
_entity.id
_entity.type
_entity.pdbx_description
1 polymer ?
#
loop_
_entity_poly.entity_id
_entity_poly.type
_entity_poly.pdbx_seq_one_letter_code
_entity_poly.pdbx_strand_id
1 'polypeptide(L)'
;MKNMKPKKRLSLSVLLCIVAITMTGVALYLTLWAEATATEQGEISDVLKRESKTVFEPVLPDEHVSLPDDFRFHPDYQHEWWNYFAKVQDKHGKVYNIQWSYFRVATDERDTRGWQNPHLFIAHIVISNGSHVWKEQRVARGGIGQAGMTNRPFRLWIDNWNWRALGSTPFPGNLDVATDAFALDLNTTTSGPFVVNGDKGFQVKHALQSIASFSFSA
;
A
#
# COMPACT_ATOMS: atom_id res chain seq x y z
N MET A 1 58.25 19.93 38.26
CA MET A 1 57.60 18.66 38.64
C MET A 1 56.13 18.75 38.31
N LYS A 2 55.70 17.97 37.32
CA LYS A 2 54.28 17.99 36.79
C LYS A 2 53.48 16.91 37.53
N ASN A 3 52.57 17.31 38.41
CA ASN A 3 51.70 16.38 39.14
C ASN A 3 50.76 15.69 38.16
N MET A 4 51.03 14.44 37.84
CA MET A 4 50.07 13.56 37.11
C MET A 4 49.02 13.05 38.10
N LYS A 5 47.74 13.49 37.89
CA LYS A 5 46.59 12.94 38.63
C LYS A 5 46.40 11.47 38.25
N PRO A 6 46.12 10.56 39.20
CA PRO A 6 45.90 9.16 38.88
C PRO A 6 44.57 9.01 38.06
N LYS A 7 44.63 8.34 36.92
CA LYS A 7 43.44 7.95 36.19
C LYS A 7 42.67 6.93 37.02
N LYS A 8 41.48 7.31 37.50
CA LYS A 8 40.54 6.37 38.15
C LYS A 8 40.19 5.27 37.16
N ARG A 9 40.65 4.05 37.38
CA ARG A 9 40.24 2.85 36.66
C ARG A 9 38.84 2.49 37.13
N LEU A 10 37.87 2.45 36.21
CA LEU A 10 36.52 1.94 36.49
C LEU A 10 36.66 0.49 36.99
N SER A 11 36.00 0.13 38.08
CA SER A 11 36.08 -1.25 38.56
C SER A 11 35.39 -2.17 37.56
N LEU A 12 35.89 -3.38 37.36
CA LEU A 12 35.34 -4.36 36.43
C LEU A 12 33.85 -4.64 36.69
N SER A 13 33.42 -4.60 37.96
CA SER A 13 32.03 -4.76 38.35
C SER A 13 31.13 -3.63 37.86
N VAL A 14 31.59 -2.37 37.86
CA VAL A 14 30.83 -1.23 37.31
C VAL A 14 30.71 -1.35 35.80
N LEU A 15 31.77 -1.78 35.12
CA LEU A 15 31.72 -2.00 33.67
C LEU A 15 30.71 -3.10 33.29
N LEU A 16 30.73 -4.22 34.04
CA LEU A 16 29.77 -5.32 33.83
C LEU A 16 28.34 -4.89 34.09
N CYS A 17 28.07 -4.07 35.12
CA CYS A 17 26.74 -3.52 35.36
C CYS A 17 26.26 -2.62 34.21
N ILE A 18 27.14 -1.76 33.69
CA ILE A 18 26.77 -0.90 32.52
C ILE A 18 26.45 -1.75 31.31
N VAL A 19 27.25 -2.76 31.01
CA VAL A 19 26.99 -3.68 29.89
C VAL A 19 25.67 -4.42 30.07
N ALA A 20 25.38 -4.93 31.25
CA ALA A 20 24.12 -5.61 31.53
C ALA A 20 22.91 -4.69 31.36
N ILE A 21 22.97 -3.46 31.85
CA ILE A 21 21.88 -2.46 31.70
C ILE A 21 21.66 -2.10 30.21
N THR A 22 22.73 -1.90 29.45
CA THR A 22 22.63 -1.58 28.03
C THR A 22 22.04 -2.75 27.22
N MET A 23 22.48 -3.99 27.50
CA MET A 23 21.92 -5.18 26.83
C MET A 23 20.44 -5.37 27.15
N THR A 24 20.01 -5.16 28.40
CA THR A 24 18.58 -5.25 28.77
C THR A 24 17.77 -4.15 28.11
N GLY A 25 18.28 -2.94 28.02
CA GLY A 25 17.63 -1.82 27.35
C GLY A 25 17.45 -2.06 25.84
N VAL A 26 18.48 -2.59 25.18
CA VAL A 26 18.41 -2.95 23.75
C VAL A 26 17.42 -4.09 23.52
N ALA A 27 17.44 -5.12 24.35
CA ALA A 27 16.50 -6.24 24.24
C ALA A 27 15.05 -5.76 24.41
N LEU A 28 14.77 -4.93 25.41
CA LEU A 28 13.45 -4.36 25.63
C LEU A 28 13.00 -3.47 24.45
N TYR A 29 13.91 -2.64 23.93
CA TYR A 29 13.60 -1.83 22.74
C TYR A 29 13.26 -2.67 21.52
N LEU A 30 14.02 -3.74 21.27
CA LEU A 30 13.77 -4.63 20.13
C LEU A 30 12.46 -5.42 20.27
N THR A 31 12.08 -5.85 21.48
CA THR A 31 10.80 -6.52 21.70
C THR A 31 9.63 -5.57 21.50
N LEU A 32 9.66 -4.37 22.08
CA LEU A 32 8.61 -3.38 21.91
C LEU A 32 8.45 -2.94 20.44
N TRP A 33 9.55 -2.82 19.72
CA TRP A 33 9.53 -2.48 18.30
C TRP A 33 8.95 -3.62 17.44
N ALA A 34 9.31 -4.87 17.75
CA ALA A 34 8.75 -6.05 17.07
C ALA A 34 7.25 -6.22 17.34
N GLU A 35 6.81 -5.99 18.58
CA GLU A 35 5.37 -6.03 18.92
C GLU A 35 4.58 -4.94 18.20
N ALA A 36 5.10 -3.71 18.14
CA ALA A 36 4.43 -2.60 17.45
C ALA A 36 4.25 -2.89 15.94
N THR A 37 5.28 -3.42 15.27
CA THR A 37 5.19 -3.78 13.85
C THR A 37 4.29 -4.97 13.58
N ALA A 38 4.25 -5.95 14.47
CA ALA A 38 3.36 -7.11 14.36
C ALA A 38 1.89 -6.72 14.54
N THR A 39 1.59 -5.80 15.46
CA THR A 39 0.24 -5.32 15.72
C THR A 39 -0.32 -4.58 14.51
N GLU A 40 0.44 -3.69 13.89
CA GLU A 40 0.00 -2.94 12.70
C GLU A 40 -0.33 -3.88 11.52
N GLN A 41 0.50 -4.89 11.27
CA GLN A 41 0.24 -5.89 10.23
C GLN A 41 -0.97 -6.78 10.55
N GLY A 42 -1.19 -7.08 11.83
CA GLY A 42 -2.35 -7.84 12.30
C GLY A 42 -3.66 -7.11 12.06
N GLU A 43 -3.73 -5.84 12.42
CA GLU A 43 -4.93 -5.01 12.24
C GLU A 43 -5.36 -4.90 10.78
N ILE A 44 -4.41 -4.69 9.87
CA ILE A 44 -4.70 -4.61 8.42
C ILE A 44 -5.20 -5.97 7.90
N SER A 45 -4.55 -7.07 8.30
CA SER A 45 -4.98 -8.41 7.92
C SER A 45 -6.39 -8.72 8.42
N ASP A 46 -6.74 -8.28 9.62
CA ASP A 46 -8.06 -8.51 10.20
C ASP A 46 -9.14 -7.67 9.52
N VAL A 47 -8.83 -6.43 9.12
CA VAL A 47 -9.75 -5.59 8.32
C VAL A 47 -10.00 -6.24 6.96
N LEU A 48 -8.97 -6.75 6.30
CA LEU A 48 -9.10 -7.41 5.00
C LEU A 48 -9.83 -8.76 5.07
N LYS A 49 -9.76 -9.45 6.20
CA LYS A 49 -10.40 -10.77 6.42
C LYS A 49 -11.80 -10.68 7.05
N ARG A 50 -12.21 -9.49 7.48
CA ARG A 50 -13.52 -9.34 8.13
C ARG A 50 -14.61 -9.63 7.12
N GLU A 51 -15.20 -10.83 7.21
CA GLU A 51 -16.41 -11.17 6.46
C GLU A 51 -17.54 -10.25 6.94
N SER A 52 -17.95 -9.34 6.06
CA SER A 52 -19.15 -8.57 6.34
C SER A 52 -20.35 -9.50 6.24
N LYS A 53 -21.23 -9.42 7.20
CA LYS A 53 -22.54 -10.08 7.08
C LYS A 53 -23.30 -9.37 5.96
N THR A 54 -23.15 -9.88 4.72
CA THR A 54 -24.07 -9.76 3.57
C THR A 54 -24.72 -8.40 3.30
N VAL A 55 -23.95 -7.33 3.40
CA VAL A 55 -24.40 -5.97 3.05
C VAL A 55 -23.90 -5.58 1.65
N PHE A 56 -22.83 -6.20 1.18
CA PHE A 56 -22.20 -5.91 -0.11
C PHE A 56 -22.60 -6.95 -1.16
N GLU A 57 -22.63 -6.50 -2.41
CA GLU A 57 -22.95 -7.36 -3.53
C GLU A 57 -21.80 -8.35 -3.83
N PRO A 58 -22.12 -9.62 -4.09
CA PRO A 58 -21.12 -10.57 -4.59
C PRO A 58 -20.88 -10.32 -6.08
N VAL A 59 -19.68 -10.60 -6.56
CA VAL A 59 -19.41 -10.64 -8.01
C VAL A 59 -20.01 -11.92 -8.60
N LEU A 60 -20.98 -11.80 -9.48
CA LEU A 60 -21.72 -12.91 -10.08
C LEU A 60 -21.15 -13.33 -11.45
N PRO A 61 -21.31 -14.58 -11.89
CA PRO A 61 -20.76 -15.07 -13.16
C PRO A 61 -21.28 -14.39 -14.42
N ASP A 62 -22.46 -13.79 -14.36
CA ASP A 62 -23.13 -13.06 -15.45
C ASP A 62 -22.81 -11.57 -15.47
N GLU A 63 -22.08 -11.08 -14.47
CA GLU A 63 -21.57 -9.71 -14.45
C GLU A 63 -20.28 -9.63 -15.27
N HIS A 64 -20.34 -8.85 -16.33
CA HIS A 64 -19.23 -8.69 -17.26
C HIS A 64 -18.56 -7.35 -17.09
N VAL A 65 -17.22 -7.35 -17.13
CA VAL A 65 -16.44 -6.11 -17.17
C VAL A 65 -16.71 -5.36 -18.47
N SER A 66 -17.16 -4.13 -18.34
CA SER A 66 -17.46 -3.20 -19.43
C SER A 66 -16.53 -2.00 -19.39
N LEU A 67 -15.53 -1.95 -20.26
CA LEU A 67 -14.60 -0.83 -20.35
C LEU A 67 -15.07 0.19 -21.39
N PRO A 68 -14.97 1.50 -21.10
CA PRO A 68 -14.25 2.14 -19.99
C PRO A 68 -15.07 2.36 -18.70
N ASP A 69 -16.31 1.91 -18.63
CA ASP A 69 -17.22 2.25 -17.54
C ASP A 69 -16.73 1.69 -16.18
N ASP A 70 -16.10 0.52 -16.19
CA ASP A 70 -15.59 -0.12 -14.97
C ASP A 70 -14.21 0.38 -14.51
N PHE A 71 -13.74 1.52 -15.03
CA PHE A 71 -12.71 2.29 -14.34
C PHE A 71 -13.26 3.11 -13.17
N ARG A 72 -14.58 3.19 -13.04
CA ARG A 72 -15.22 3.92 -11.95
C ARG A 72 -15.05 3.21 -10.61
N PHE A 73 -15.35 3.94 -9.56
CA PHE A 73 -15.53 3.42 -8.22
C PHE A 73 -16.82 2.60 -8.12
N HIS A 74 -16.76 1.42 -7.49
CA HIS A 74 -17.90 0.52 -7.29
C HIS A 74 -18.25 0.43 -5.81
N PRO A 75 -19.12 1.31 -5.29
CA PRO A 75 -19.45 1.35 -3.86
C PRO A 75 -20.17 0.09 -3.38
N ASP A 76 -20.85 -0.63 -4.29
CA ASP A 76 -21.65 -1.81 -3.97
C ASP A 76 -20.80 -3.02 -3.54
N TYR A 77 -19.52 -3.04 -3.93
CA TYR A 77 -18.59 -4.09 -3.51
C TYR A 77 -17.81 -3.71 -2.26
N GLN A 78 -17.51 -4.70 -1.43
CA GLN A 78 -16.73 -4.49 -0.21
C GLN A 78 -15.28 -4.13 -0.48
N HIS A 79 -14.66 -4.75 -1.50
CA HIS A 79 -13.25 -4.61 -1.80
C HIS A 79 -13.03 -4.21 -3.24
N GLU A 80 -12.12 -3.27 -3.46
CA GLU A 80 -11.57 -2.95 -4.77
C GLU A 80 -10.06 -2.77 -4.65
N TRP A 81 -9.33 -3.06 -5.73
CA TRP A 81 -7.89 -2.84 -5.74
C TRP A 81 -7.36 -2.51 -7.13
N TRP A 82 -6.30 -1.75 -7.14
CA TRP A 82 -5.56 -1.35 -8.32
C TRP A 82 -4.10 -1.71 -8.11
N ASN A 83 -3.51 -2.38 -9.10
CA ASN A 83 -2.10 -2.75 -9.08
C ASN A 83 -1.39 -2.13 -10.27
N TYR A 84 -0.20 -1.65 -10.03
CA TYR A 84 0.71 -1.14 -11.04
C TYR A 84 2.04 -1.85 -10.90
N PHE A 85 2.48 -2.52 -11.98
CA PHE A 85 3.77 -3.20 -12.04
C PHE A 85 4.58 -2.59 -13.15
N ALA A 86 5.82 -2.18 -12.87
CA ALA A 86 6.70 -1.62 -13.87
C ALA A 86 8.12 -2.16 -13.73
N LYS A 87 8.79 -2.27 -14.87
CA LYS A 87 10.23 -2.43 -14.96
C LYS A 87 10.78 -1.23 -15.69
N VAL A 88 11.58 -0.43 -14.98
CA VAL A 88 12.15 0.81 -15.50
C VAL A 88 13.67 0.76 -15.46
N GLN A 89 14.30 1.59 -16.27
CA GLN A 89 15.74 1.72 -16.30
C GLN A 89 16.11 3.20 -16.11
N ASP A 90 17.07 3.47 -15.25
CA ASP A 90 17.58 4.83 -15.09
C ASP A 90 18.57 5.21 -16.20
N LYS A 91 18.99 6.47 -16.20
CA LYS A 91 19.95 7.01 -17.19
C LYS A 91 21.33 6.34 -17.16
N HIS A 92 21.63 5.56 -16.13
CA HIS A 92 22.88 4.82 -15.97
C HIS A 92 22.74 3.32 -16.35
N GLY A 93 21.56 2.93 -16.84
CA GLY A 93 21.28 1.54 -17.23
C GLY A 93 20.88 0.64 -16.07
N LYS A 94 20.73 1.15 -14.86
CA LYS A 94 20.32 0.36 -13.71
C LYS A 94 18.81 0.10 -13.76
N VAL A 95 18.45 -1.18 -13.62
CA VAL A 95 17.06 -1.63 -13.71
C VAL A 95 16.41 -1.65 -12.32
N TYR A 96 15.16 -1.19 -12.28
CA TYR A 96 14.31 -1.22 -11.10
C TYR A 96 13.00 -1.91 -11.45
N ASN A 97 12.52 -2.76 -10.54
CA ASN A 97 11.18 -3.32 -10.60
C ASN A 97 10.34 -2.58 -9.54
N ILE A 98 9.17 -2.15 -9.94
CA ILE A 98 8.26 -1.35 -9.13
C ILE A 98 6.95 -2.09 -9.03
N GLN A 99 6.42 -2.21 -7.84
CA GLN A 99 5.05 -2.63 -7.56
C GLN A 99 4.39 -1.57 -6.71
N TRP A 100 3.30 -1.02 -7.20
CA TRP A 100 2.40 -0.18 -6.41
C TRP A 100 1.04 -0.83 -6.37
N SER A 101 0.43 -0.90 -5.20
CA SER A 101 -0.88 -1.48 -4.97
C SER A 101 -1.72 -0.52 -4.14
N TYR A 102 -2.95 -0.35 -4.52
CA TYR A 102 -3.92 0.49 -3.84
C TYR A 102 -5.19 -0.30 -3.60
N PHE A 103 -5.64 -0.37 -2.36
CA PHE A 103 -6.81 -1.13 -1.94
C PHE A 103 -7.82 -0.20 -1.29
N ARG A 104 -9.08 -0.46 -1.57
CA ARG A 104 -10.21 0.07 -0.83
C ARG A 104 -10.95 -1.06 -0.13
N VAL A 105 -11.27 -0.85 1.13
CA VAL A 105 -12.13 -1.73 1.92
C VAL A 105 -13.26 -0.90 2.50
N ALA A 106 -14.51 -1.30 2.26
CA ALA A 106 -15.67 -0.70 2.90
C ALA A 106 -16.03 -1.49 4.16
N THR A 107 -16.24 -0.80 5.27
CA THR A 107 -16.64 -1.39 6.55
C THR A 107 -18.16 -1.35 6.77
N ASP A 108 -18.85 -0.56 5.94
CA ASP A 108 -20.31 -0.36 5.96
C ASP A 108 -20.76 0.03 4.54
N GLU A 109 -22.00 -0.29 4.16
CA GLU A 109 -22.59 0.07 2.85
C GLU A 109 -22.95 1.55 2.72
N ARG A 110 -23.06 2.26 3.84
CA ARG A 110 -23.49 3.66 3.85
C ARG A 110 -22.39 4.56 3.30
N ASP A 111 -22.69 5.29 2.24
CA ASP A 111 -21.80 6.36 1.74
C ASP A 111 -21.98 7.61 2.59
N THR A 112 -21.28 7.68 3.70
CA THR A 112 -21.23 8.83 4.59
C THR A 112 -19.95 9.65 4.36
N ARG A 113 -20.06 10.99 4.55
CA ARG A 113 -18.93 11.90 4.38
C ARG A 113 -18.22 12.18 5.71
N GLY A 114 -17.02 12.72 5.62
CA GLY A 114 -16.23 13.12 6.78
C GLY A 114 -15.73 11.91 7.58
N TRP A 115 -15.62 12.07 8.88
CA TRP A 115 -15.08 11.04 9.79
C TRP A 115 -15.92 9.76 9.89
N GLN A 116 -17.16 9.78 9.44
CA GLN A 116 -18.03 8.61 9.42
C GLN A 116 -17.96 7.84 8.10
N ASN A 117 -17.11 8.26 7.17
CA ASN A 117 -16.92 7.56 5.90
C ASN A 117 -16.43 6.13 6.17
N PRO A 118 -17.10 5.10 5.59
CA PRO A 118 -16.79 3.70 5.89
C PRO A 118 -15.58 3.16 5.11
N HIS A 119 -15.01 3.95 4.21
CA HIS A 119 -13.91 3.48 3.37
C HIS A 119 -12.57 3.62 4.06
N LEU A 120 -11.82 2.52 4.08
CA LEU A 120 -10.41 2.48 4.43
C LEU A 120 -9.60 2.24 3.17
N PHE A 121 -8.54 3.01 3.00
CA PHE A 121 -7.60 2.89 1.89
C PHE A 121 -6.24 2.43 2.40
N ILE A 122 -5.65 1.51 1.66
CA ILE A 122 -4.35 0.93 1.97
C ILE A 122 -3.51 1.02 0.70
N ALA A 123 -2.32 1.60 0.78
CA ALA A 123 -1.38 1.65 -0.33
C ALA A 123 -0.06 1.01 0.05
N HIS A 124 0.50 0.23 -0.87
CA HIS A 124 1.81 -0.38 -0.74
C HIS A 124 2.67 0.02 -1.93
N ILE A 125 3.93 0.29 -1.68
CA ILE A 125 4.93 0.40 -2.73
C ILE A 125 6.14 -0.44 -2.40
N VAL A 126 6.62 -1.17 -3.39
CA VAL A 126 7.87 -1.94 -3.33
C VAL A 126 8.69 -1.59 -4.57
N ILE A 127 9.94 -1.21 -4.34
CA ILE A 127 10.92 -0.98 -5.41
C ILE A 127 12.11 -1.90 -5.15
N SER A 128 12.60 -2.58 -6.19
CA SER A 128 13.79 -3.41 -6.08
C SER A 128 14.72 -3.20 -7.27
N ASN A 129 16.04 -3.32 -7.05
CA ASN A 129 17.05 -3.22 -8.09
C ASN A 129 18.01 -4.43 -8.14
N GLY A 130 17.57 -5.56 -7.59
CA GLY A 130 18.35 -6.80 -7.51
C GLY A 130 19.27 -6.91 -6.30
N SER A 131 19.74 -5.78 -5.75
CA SER A 131 20.60 -5.75 -4.55
C SER A 131 19.93 -5.11 -3.34
N HIS A 132 18.95 -4.26 -3.58
CA HIS A 132 18.20 -3.53 -2.54
C HIS A 132 16.70 -3.62 -2.80
N VAL A 133 15.92 -3.62 -1.70
CA VAL A 133 14.47 -3.54 -1.69
C VAL A 133 14.07 -2.39 -0.77
N TRP A 134 13.30 -1.46 -1.31
CA TRP A 134 12.61 -0.41 -0.56
C TRP A 134 11.13 -0.74 -0.53
N LYS A 135 10.51 -0.60 0.61
CA LYS A 135 9.07 -0.84 0.78
C LYS A 135 8.49 0.17 1.74
N GLU A 136 7.28 0.60 1.45
CA GLU A 136 6.49 1.44 2.36
C GLU A 136 5.00 1.12 2.21
N GLN A 137 4.26 1.29 3.30
CA GLN A 137 2.83 1.09 3.37
C GLN A 137 2.18 2.30 4.01
N ARG A 138 0.98 2.64 3.54
CA ARG A 138 0.13 3.66 4.12
C ARG A 138 -1.27 3.14 4.31
N VAL A 139 -1.91 3.60 5.37
CA VAL A 139 -3.32 3.32 5.67
C VAL A 139 -3.98 4.63 6.05
N ALA A 140 -5.10 4.92 5.42
CA ALA A 140 -5.84 6.15 5.70
C ALA A 140 -7.34 5.95 5.51
N ARG A 141 -8.11 6.69 6.29
CA ARG A 141 -9.57 6.75 6.17
C ARG A 141 -9.97 7.68 5.02
N GLY A 142 -11.01 7.30 4.30
CA GLY A 142 -11.67 8.16 3.33
C GLY A 142 -12.48 9.29 3.98
N GLY A 143 -13.07 10.14 3.15
CA GLY A 143 -14.06 11.15 3.57
C GLY A 143 -13.48 12.44 4.14
N ILE A 144 -12.22 12.48 4.56
CA ILE A 144 -11.54 13.65 5.16
C ILE A 144 -10.43 14.21 4.25
N GLY A 145 -10.32 13.71 3.02
CA GLY A 145 -9.35 14.22 2.03
C GLY A 145 -7.97 13.56 2.08
N GLN A 146 -7.65 12.76 3.11
CA GLN A 146 -6.35 12.11 3.24
C GLN A 146 -6.17 10.99 2.21
N ALA A 147 -7.20 10.21 1.94
CA ALA A 147 -7.20 9.18 0.92
C ALA A 147 -8.53 9.13 0.18
N GLY A 148 -8.53 8.57 -1.02
CA GLY A 148 -9.75 8.41 -1.78
C GLY A 148 -9.54 8.06 -3.24
N MET A 149 -10.66 8.09 -3.96
CA MET A 149 -10.73 7.90 -5.40
C MET A 149 -11.71 8.91 -6.02
N THR A 150 -11.40 9.37 -7.23
CA THR A 150 -12.35 10.06 -8.11
C THR A 150 -12.31 9.45 -9.51
N ASN A 151 -13.45 9.53 -10.21
CA ASN A 151 -13.59 8.96 -11.55
C ASN A 151 -13.32 9.97 -12.67
N ARG A 152 -13.64 11.26 -12.44
CA ARG A 152 -13.50 12.34 -13.41
C ARG A 152 -13.00 13.62 -12.73
N PRO A 153 -11.71 13.93 -12.88
CA PRO A 153 -10.65 13.13 -13.49
C PRO A 153 -10.35 11.88 -12.65
N PHE A 154 -9.82 10.84 -13.30
CA PHE A 154 -9.37 9.63 -12.60
C PHE A 154 -8.24 9.98 -11.64
N ARG A 155 -8.41 9.62 -10.39
CA ARG A 155 -7.39 9.83 -9.37
C ARG A 155 -7.55 8.84 -8.23
N LEU A 156 -6.45 8.19 -7.85
CA LEU A 156 -6.28 7.47 -6.58
C LEU A 156 -5.25 8.23 -5.76
N TRP A 157 -5.50 8.45 -4.48
CA TRP A 157 -4.53 9.15 -3.63
C TRP A 157 -4.56 8.65 -2.19
N ILE A 158 -3.40 8.71 -1.55
CA ILE A 158 -3.23 8.55 -0.12
C ILE A 158 -2.05 9.44 0.31
N ASP A 159 -2.32 10.43 1.16
CA ASP A 159 -1.40 11.51 1.50
C ASP A 159 -0.83 12.20 0.24
N ASN A 160 0.50 12.11 0.06
CA ASN A 160 1.20 12.65 -1.10
C ASN A 160 1.45 11.63 -2.22
N TRP A 161 0.94 10.40 -2.12
CA TRP A 161 1.00 9.43 -3.21
C TRP A 161 -0.23 9.56 -4.10
N ASN A 162 -0.02 9.60 -5.41
CA ASN A 162 -1.11 9.80 -6.36
C ASN A 162 -0.89 8.96 -7.63
N TRP A 163 -1.97 8.35 -8.10
CA TRP A 163 -2.09 7.96 -9.50
C TRP A 163 -3.23 8.76 -10.10
N ARG A 164 -2.95 9.57 -11.11
CA ARG A 164 -3.89 10.53 -11.69
C ARG A 164 -3.82 10.56 -13.22
N ALA A 165 -4.96 10.82 -13.84
CA ALA A 165 -5.10 11.07 -15.28
C ALA A 165 -6.02 12.27 -15.52
N LEU A 166 -6.00 12.84 -16.72
CA LEU A 166 -6.86 13.98 -17.06
C LEU A 166 -8.29 13.54 -17.39
N GLY A 167 -8.48 12.31 -17.88
CA GLY A 167 -9.76 11.73 -18.24
C GLY A 167 -10.39 10.87 -17.13
N SER A 168 -11.36 10.05 -17.55
CA SER A 168 -12.03 9.07 -16.70
C SER A 168 -11.33 7.70 -16.66
N THR A 169 -10.31 7.52 -17.50
CA THR A 169 -9.49 6.32 -17.54
C THR A 169 -8.15 6.57 -16.88
N PRO A 170 -7.46 5.55 -16.34
CA PRO A 170 -6.17 5.72 -15.67
C PRO A 170 -5.02 6.09 -16.63
N PHE A 171 -5.25 6.04 -17.93
CA PHE A 171 -4.26 6.32 -18.97
C PHE A 171 -4.78 7.28 -20.05
N PRO A 172 -3.92 8.16 -20.59
CA PRO A 172 -2.58 8.48 -20.12
C PRO A 172 -2.62 9.05 -18.70
N GLY A 173 -1.66 8.68 -17.87
CA GLY A 173 -1.65 9.03 -16.45
C GLY A 173 -0.26 9.22 -15.88
N ASN A 174 -0.23 9.59 -14.62
CA ASN A 174 0.98 9.82 -13.86
C ASN A 174 0.87 9.16 -12.49
N LEU A 175 1.85 8.35 -12.14
CA LEU A 175 2.05 7.78 -10.81
C LEU A 175 3.16 8.56 -10.10
N ASP A 176 2.81 9.25 -9.04
CA ASP A 176 3.71 10.05 -8.20
C ASP A 176 3.71 9.50 -6.77
N VAL A 177 4.88 9.11 -6.28
CA VAL A 177 5.10 8.58 -4.94
C VAL A 177 6.36 9.18 -4.35
N ALA A 178 6.27 9.78 -3.18
CA ALA A 178 7.43 10.27 -2.45
C ALA A 178 7.44 9.70 -1.02
N THR A 179 8.60 9.20 -0.61
CA THR A 179 8.90 8.65 0.72
C THR A 179 10.20 9.30 1.24
N ASP A 180 10.58 8.98 2.45
CA ASP A 180 11.88 9.44 2.99
C ASP A 180 13.07 8.78 2.29
N ALA A 181 12.87 7.60 1.71
CA ALA A 181 13.93 6.80 1.09
C ALA A 181 14.06 7.00 -0.42
N PHE A 182 12.98 7.37 -1.11
CA PHE A 182 12.95 7.53 -2.57
C PHE A 182 11.79 8.41 -3.03
N ALA A 183 11.90 8.92 -4.27
CA ALA A 183 10.81 9.55 -5.00
C ALA A 183 10.67 8.90 -6.38
N LEU A 184 9.44 8.73 -6.82
CA LEU A 184 9.06 8.13 -8.09
C LEU A 184 8.04 9.04 -8.79
N ASP A 185 8.29 9.35 -10.05
CA ASP A 185 7.38 10.09 -10.94
C ASP A 185 7.38 9.38 -12.30
N LEU A 186 6.29 8.69 -12.63
CA LEU A 186 6.15 7.91 -13.86
C LEU A 186 4.97 8.42 -14.67
N ASN A 187 5.25 8.91 -15.88
CA ASN A 187 4.24 9.17 -16.88
C ASN A 187 3.99 7.90 -17.70
N THR A 188 2.73 7.52 -17.81
CA THR A 188 2.33 6.25 -18.40
C THR A 188 1.28 6.43 -19.50
N THR A 189 1.41 5.61 -20.54
CA THR A 189 0.45 5.51 -21.63
C THR A 189 0.23 4.04 -21.96
N THR A 190 -0.94 3.67 -22.45
CA THR A 190 -1.19 2.30 -22.87
C THR A 190 -0.40 1.96 -24.13
N SER A 191 0.24 0.78 -24.15
CA SER A 191 0.95 0.22 -25.30
C SER A 191 0.17 -0.84 -26.05
N GLY A 192 -1.00 -1.25 -25.53
CA GLY A 192 -1.83 -2.31 -26.09
C GLY A 192 -3.29 -2.20 -25.64
N PRO A 193 -4.16 -3.08 -26.11
CA PRO A 193 -5.55 -3.13 -25.71
C PRO A 193 -5.68 -3.58 -24.24
N PHE A 194 -6.82 -3.26 -23.64
CA PHE A 194 -7.22 -3.85 -22.37
C PHE A 194 -7.52 -5.34 -22.55
N VAL A 195 -7.13 -6.11 -21.56
CA VAL A 195 -7.39 -7.55 -21.49
C VAL A 195 -8.34 -7.80 -20.33
N VAL A 196 -9.48 -8.32 -20.62
CA VAL A 196 -10.49 -8.75 -19.63
C VAL A 196 -10.12 -10.15 -19.17
N ASN A 197 -9.87 -10.32 -17.87
CA ASN A 197 -9.34 -11.58 -17.32
C ASN A 197 -10.45 -12.61 -17.10
N GLY A 198 -10.14 -13.91 -17.28
CA GLY A 198 -11.09 -15.00 -17.05
C GLY A 198 -12.26 -15.01 -18.05
N ASP A 199 -13.45 -15.35 -17.58
CA ASP A 199 -14.66 -15.33 -18.39
C ASP A 199 -15.28 -13.94 -18.35
N LYS A 200 -15.01 -13.12 -19.39
CA LYS A 200 -15.48 -11.72 -19.52
C LYS A 200 -15.22 -10.85 -18.27
N GLY A 201 -14.14 -11.11 -17.55
CA GLY A 201 -13.78 -10.43 -16.32
C GLY A 201 -13.95 -11.28 -15.06
N PHE A 202 -14.90 -12.20 -15.05
CA PHE A 202 -15.22 -13.04 -13.91
C PHE A 202 -14.16 -14.13 -13.66
N GLN A 203 -13.76 -14.28 -12.40
CA GLN A 203 -12.89 -15.35 -11.95
C GLN A 203 -13.28 -15.85 -10.56
N VAL A 204 -13.34 -17.16 -10.38
CA VAL A 204 -13.45 -17.78 -9.06
C VAL A 204 -12.04 -17.91 -8.47
N LYS A 205 -11.83 -17.39 -7.28
CA LYS A 205 -10.54 -17.48 -6.57
C LYS A 205 -10.49 -18.61 -5.56
N HIS A 206 -11.51 -18.74 -4.72
CA HIS A 206 -11.58 -19.80 -3.72
C HIS A 206 -13.03 -19.97 -3.26
N ALA A 207 -13.55 -21.20 -3.31
CA ALA A 207 -14.89 -21.56 -2.81
C ALA A 207 -15.99 -20.59 -3.27
N LEU A 208 -16.45 -19.73 -2.39
CA LEU A 208 -17.52 -18.74 -2.65
C LEU A 208 -16.99 -17.34 -3.02
N GLN A 209 -15.67 -17.19 -3.17
CA GLN A 209 -15.06 -15.90 -3.50
C GLN A 209 -14.79 -15.77 -4.99
N SER A 210 -15.38 -14.77 -5.60
CA SER A 210 -15.19 -14.39 -7.00
C SER A 210 -14.72 -12.96 -7.13
N ILE A 211 -14.09 -12.64 -8.25
CA ILE A 211 -13.64 -11.29 -8.58
C ILE A 211 -13.98 -10.96 -10.01
N ALA A 212 -14.23 -9.68 -10.31
CA ALA A 212 -14.16 -9.12 -11.64
C ALA A 212 -12.84 -8.39 -11.84
N SER A 213 -12.13 -8.62 -12.93
CA SER A 213 -10.84 -8.01 -13.17
C SER A 213 -10.48 -7.87 -14.64
N PHE A 214 -9.65 -6.89 -14.92
CA PHE A 214 -9.01 -6.65 -16.21
C PHE A 214 -7.57 -6.20 -16.02
N SER A 215 -6.78 -6.25 -17.08
CA SER A 215 -5.39 -5.81 -17.11
C SER A 215 -5.08 -5.06 -18.39
N PHE A 216 -3.97 -4.35 -18.41
CA PHE A 216 -3.47 -3.61 -19.56
C PHE A 216 -1.94 -3.52 -19.50
N SER A 217 -1.33 -3.25 -20.64
CA SER A 217 0.09 -2.93 -20.75
C SER A 217 0.28 -1.44 -21.02
N ALA A 218 1.22 -0.82 -20.31
CA ALA A 218 1.55 0.59 -20.42
C ALA A 218 3.05 0.80 -20.72
#